data_bc5b497d27731672afd2bbbc3b07035d
#
_entry.id   bc5b497d27731672afd2bbbc3b07035d
#
_cell.length_a   1.000
_cell.length_b   1.000
_cell.length_c   1.000
_cell.angle_alpha   90.00
_cell.angle_beta   90.00
_cell.angle_gamma   90.00
#
_symmetry.space_group_name_H-M   'P 1'
#
loop_
_entity.id
_entity.type
_entity.pdbx_description
1 polymer ?
#
loop_
_entity_poly.entity_id
_entity_poly.type
_entity_poly.pdbx_seq_one_letter_code
_entity_poly.pdbx_strand_id
1 'polypeptide(L)'
;MQRCPFHGFQFDAEGRCVATGYDSKPPPSAVARTWPLRERNSMLLVDHGEAGGAPDWEVPEVAASGWSAPVYRRFVIAAHPQETTENSVDLGHFAWVRGYRAVRRLRDVQVDGSYLNTAFAAQRPMPLIGRWVHFDFQFETHIHGLGYSMVEVRVQGFDIRARLWVLPSPIDGERIALYLAASDDGGDGVHPWLRVLPSALRAALIGRGLLLALAVDAAQDFDIWQHKRYVHPPALAQGDGPIGKYRSWARQFYAATPAVPA
;
A
#
# COMPACT_ATOMS: atom_id res chain seq x y z
N MET A 1 -3.78 13.55 26.07
CA MET A 1 -2.76 14.54 26.48
C MET A 1 -1.40 13.88 26.35
N GLN A 2 -0.47 14.50 25.64
CA GLN A 2 0.87 13.99 25.38
C GLN A 2 1.89 14.81 26.15
N ARG A 3 2.83 14.13 26.85
CA ARG A 3 3.88 14.78 27.64
C ARG A 3 5.24 14.57 27.00
N CYS A 4 5.95 15.67 26.74
CA CYS A 4 7.33 15.62 26.28
C CYS A 4 8.24 15.11 27.41
N PRO A 5 9.04 14.06 27.21
CA PRO A 5 9.88 13.50 28.26
C PRO A 5 11.09 14.39 28.63
N PHE A 6 11.43 15.37 27.80
CA PHE A 6 12.61 16.20 28.01
C PHE A 6 12.36 17.29 29.09
N HIS A 7 11.36 18.16 28.88
CA HIS A 7 11.09 19.27 29.80
C HIS A 7 9.67 19.21 30.41
N GLY A 8 8.95 18.11 30.24
CA GLY A 8 7.64 17.90 30.85
C GLY A 8 6.51 18.73 30.23
N PHE A 9 6.71 19.37 29.08
CA PHE A 9 5.66 20.11 28.40
C PHE A 9 4.52 19.16 28.01
N GLN A 10 3.29 19.58 28.24
CA GLN A 10 2.10 18.78 27.96
C GLN A 10 1.27 19.45 26.88
N PHE A 11 0.86 18.66 25.92
CA PHE A 11 0.10 19.12 24.76
C PHE A 11 -1.29 18.48 24.71
N ASP A 12 -2.28 19.26 24.33
CA ASP A 12 -3.64 18.78 24.07
C ASP A 12 -3.74 18.09 22.68
N ALA A 13 -4.94 17.66 22.31
CA ALA A 13 -5.19 17.00 21.01
C ALA A 13 -5.03 17.96 19.82
N GLU A 14 -5.16 19.26 20.05
CA GLU A 14 -4.98 20.33 19.07
C GLU A 14 -3.53 20.80 18.96
N GLY A 15 -2.62 20.19 19.74
CA GLY A 15 -1.18 20.50 19.73
C GLY A 15 -0.82 21.73 20.55
N ARG A 16 -1.71 22.33 21.34
CA ARG A 16 -1.40 23.49 22.18
C ARG A 16 -0.73 23.03 23.48
N CYS A 17 0.32 23.72 23.89
CA CYS A 17 0.94 23.45 25.16
C CYS A 17 0.01 23.96 26.30
N VAL A 18 -0.43 23.05 27.16
CA VAL A 18 -1.36 23.33 28.27
C VAL A 18 -0.67 23.37 29.63
N ALA A 19 0.54 22.81 29.74
CA ALA A 19 1.34 22.86 30.98
C ALA A 19 2.83 22.71 30.68
N THR A 20 3.68 23.26 31.54
CA THR A 20 5.13 23.06 31.52
C THR A 20 5.57 22.17 32.69
N GLY A 21 6.77 21.62 32.63
CA GLY A 21 7.36 20.88 33.75
C GLY A 21 7.86 21.77 34.89
N TYR A 22 7.75 23.09 34.79
CA TYR A 22 8.32 24.08 35.70
C TYR A 22 7.26 24.90 36.47
N ASP A 23 6.00 24.48 36.46
CA ASP A 23 4.85 25.23 37.01
C ASP A 23 4.72 26.68 36.47
N SER A 24 5.32 26.94 35.30
CA SER A 24 5.25 28.23 34.62
C SER A 24 4.17 28.22 33.54
N LYS A 25 3.69 29.42 33.18
CA LYS A 25 2.73 29.58 32.08
C LYS A 25 3.36 29.10 30.77
N PRO A 26 2.64 28.25 29.99
CA PRO A 26 3.14 27.82 28.67
C PRO A 26 3.39 28.99 27.73
N PRO A 27 4.53 29.00 27.00
CA PRO A 27 4.75 30.00 25.97
C PRO A 27 3.70 29.90 24.86
N PRO A 28 3.15 31.02 24.34
CA PRO A 28 2.16 30.98 23.24
C PRO A 28 2.68 30.31 21.97
N SER A 29 3.99 30.36 21.72
CA SER A 29 4.66 29.70 20.58
C SER A 29 4.89 28.20 20.76
N ALA A 30 4.61 27.64 21.95
CA ALA A 30 4.76 26.20 22.19
C ALA A 30 3.54 25.45 21.64
N VAL A 31 3.56 25.24 20.34
CA VAL A 31 2.52 24.51 19.59
C VAL A 31 3.18 23.35 18.85
N ALA A 32 2.65 22.14 19.07
CA ALA A 32 3.02 20.97 18.30
C ALA A 32 2.15 20.88 17.04
N ARG A 33 2.76 20.55 15.91
CA ARG A 33 2.00 20.29 14.68
C ARG A 33 1.16 19.02 14.86
N THR A 34 -0.12 19.11 14.48
CA THR A 34 -1.04 17.98 14.43
C THR A 34 -1.29 17.57 12.99
N TRP A 35 -1.64 16.30 12.81
CA TRP A 35 -1.91 15.71 11.50
C TRP A 35 -3.28 15.05 11.53
N PRO A 36 -4.11 15.22 10.49
CA PRO A 36 -5.35 14.48 10.39
C PRO A 36 -5.10 12.97 10.41
N LEU A 37 -5.73 12.29 11.33
CA LEU A 37 -5.66 10.85 11.50
C LEU A 37 -7.02 10.22 11.22
N ARG A 38 -7.01 9.11 10.48
CA ARG A 38 -8.20 8.29 10.23
C ARG A 38 -7.87 6.83 10.45
N GLU A 39 -8.80 6.11 11.06
CA GLU A 39 -8.78 4.66 11.04
C GLU A 39 -9.66 4.18 9.88
N ARG A 40 -9.10 3.38 8.97
CA ARG A 40 -9.78 2.76 7.84
C ARG A 40 -9.22 1.37 7.60
N ASN A 41 -10.09 0.40 7.39
CA ASN A 41 -9.69 -0.96 7.03
C ASN A 41 -8.71 -1.60 8.04
N SER A 42 -8.88 -1.32 9.34
CA SER A 42 -7.98 -1.69 10.44
C SER A 42 -6.57 -1.09 10.32
N MET A 43 -6.42 0.04 9.66
CA MET A 43 -5.17 0.77 9.47
C MET A 43 -5.32 2.20 9.95
N LEU A 44 -4.25 2.72 10.58
CA LEU A 44 -4.15 4.14 10.92
C LEU A 44 -3.50 4.89 9.75
N LEU A 45 -4.25 5.77 9.13
CA LEU A 45 -3.82 6.59 8.00
C LEU A 45 -3.64 8.04 8.47
N VAL A 46 -2.51 8.63 8.08
CA VAL A 46 -2.19 10.03 8.37
C VAL A 46 -2.17 10.78 7.05
N ASP A 47 -2.91 11.89 6.98
CA ASP A 47 -2.77 12.81 5.87
C ASP A 47 -1.57 13.73 6.11
N HIS A 48 -0.65 13.77 5.14
CA HIS A 48 0.57 14.58 5.17
C HIS A 48 0.51 15.68 4.10
N GLY A 49 -0.63 16.37 4.00
CA GLY A 49 -0.79 17.52 3.12
C GLY A 49 -0.01 18.75 3.60
N GLU A 50 0.45 19.60 2.67
CA GLU A 50 1.19 20.83 3.00
C GLU A 50 0.38 21.82 3.84
N ALA A 51 -0.90 21.95 3.55
CA ALA A 51 -1.77 22.91 4.18
C ALA A 51 -2.16 22.56 5.63
N GLY A 52 -1.87 21.35 6.11
CA GLY A 52 -2.23 20.90 7.46
C GLY A 52 -3.75 20.85 7.72
N GLY A 53 -4.56 20.95 6.66
CA GLY A 53 -6.02 20.82 6.71
C GLY A 53 -6.48 19.37 6.62
N ALA A 54 -7.79 19.15 6.76
CA ALA A 54 -8.37 17.84 6.44
C ALA A 54 -8.20 17.55 4.94
N PRO A 55 -7.92 16.29 4.57
CA PRO A 55 -7.83 15.90 3.16
C PRO A 55 -9.21 16.13 2.49
N ASP A 56 -9.18 16.49 1.22
CA ASP A 56 -10.37 16.66 0.37
C ASP A 56 -10.89 15.34 -0.22
N TRP A 57 -10.23 14.23 0.11
CA TRP A 57 -10.61 12.87 -0.28
C TRP A 57 -10.35 11.89 0.88
N GLU A 58 -11.03 10.74 0.84
CA GLU A 58 -10.88 9.69 1.85
C GLU A 58 -10.66 8.32 1.21
N VAL A 59 -9.95 7.44 1.93
CA VAL A 59 -9.90 6.01 1.62
C VAL A 59 -11.23 5.38 2.05
N PRO A 60 -11.97 4.70 1.15
CA PRO A 60 -13.24 4.09 1.49
C PRO A 60 -13.03 2.88 2.42
N GLU A 61 -14.02 2.63 3.27
CA GLU A 61 -14.06 1.38 4.01
C GLU A 61 -14.51 0.23 3.12
N VAL A 62 -13.79 -0.88 3.20
CA VAL A 62 -14.19 -2.13 2.55
C VAL A 62 -14.93 -3.01 3.55
N ALA A 63 -15.88 -3.82 3.06
CA ALA A 63 -16.65 -4.70 3.91
C ALA A 63 -15.74 -5.62 4.73
N ALA A 64 -15.86 -5.56 6.06
CA ALA A 64 -15.11 -6.42 6.98
C ALA A 64 -15.83 -7.77 7.22
N SER A 65 -17.16 -7.81 7.10
CA SER A 65 -17.94 -9.03 7.30
C SER A 65 -17.55 -10.11 6.28
N GLY A 66 -17.26 -11.30 6.77
CA GLY A 66 -16.82 -12.43 5.94
C GLY A 66 -15.34 -12.39 5.55
N TRP A 67 -14.54 -11.48 6.14
CA TRP A 67 -13.10 -11.38 5.89
C TRP A 67 -12.31 -11.59 7.19
N SER A 68 -11.13 -12.20 7.07
CA SER A 68 -10.20 -12.33 8.19
C SER A 68 -9.63 -10.97 8.60
N ALA A 69 -9.20 -10.84 9.86
CA ALA A 69 -8.41 -9.68 10.26
C ALA A 69 -7.10 -9.63 9.46
N PRO A 70 -6.68 -8.47 8.96
CA PRO A 70 -5.44 -8.35 8.20
C PRO A 70 -4.21 -8.77 9.03
N VAL A 71 -3.31 -9.54 8.41
CA VAL A 71 -1.97 -9.82 8.94
C VAL A 71 -0.96 -8.92 8.25
N TYR A 72 0.10 -8.49 8.97
CA TYR A 72 1.00 -7.43 8.52
C TYR A 72 2.46 -7.85 8.49
N ARG A 73 3.21 -7.25 7.58
CA ARG A 73 4.67 -7.30 7.55
C ARG A 73 5.22 -5.94 7.16
N ARG A 74 6.33 -5.52 7.78
CA ARG A 74 6.98 -4.23 7.52
C ARG A 74 8.40 -4.45 7.01
N PHE A 75 8.78 -3.62 6.04
CA PHE A 75 10.16 -3.49 5.55
C PHE A 75 10.58 -2.02 5.62
N VAL A 76 11.85 -1.77 5.68
CA VAL A 76 12.43 -0.42 5.48
C VAL A 76 13.36 -0.54 4.28
N ILE A 77 13.09 0.27 3.26
CA ILE A 77 13.83 0.25 1.99
C ILE A 77 14.13 1.66 1.52
N ALA A 78 15.22 1.82 0.78
CA ALA A 78 15.50 3.05 0.06
C ALA A 78 14.64 3.07 -1.21
N ALA A 79 13.55 3.82 -1.18
CA ALA A 79 12.60 3.93 -2.29
C ALA A 79 11.67 5.12 -2.07
N HIS A 80 10.93 5.48 -3.11
CA HIS A 80 9.88 6.50 -3.05
C HIS A 80 8.49 5.85 -3.13
N PRO A 81 7.45 6.37 -2.42
CA PRO A 81 6.09 5.81 -2.48
C PRO A 81 5.54 5.62 -3.88
N GLN A 82 5.81 6.56 -4.79
CA GLN A 82 5.38 6.47 -6.18
C GLN A 82 5.92 5.23 -6.90
N GLU A 83 7.14 4.80 -6.60
CA GLU A 83 7.76 3.64 -7.25
C GLU A 83 6.99 2.35 -6.93
N THR A 84 6.55 2.20 -5.68
CA THR A 84 5.78 1.02 -5.27
C THR A 84 4.38 1.00 -5.87
N THR A 85 3.73 2.15 -6.01
CA THR A 85 2.40 2.23 -6.60
C THR A 85 2.44 2.21 -8.14
N GLU A 86 3.53 2.67 -8.78
CA GLU A 86 3.75 2.55 -10.24
C GLU A 86 3.74 1.10 -10.70
N ASN A 87 4.25 0.17 -9.87
CA ASN A 87 4.20 -1.26 -10.15
C ASN A 87 2.76 -1.80 -10.34
N SER A 88 1.76 -1.12 -9.81
CA SER A 88 0.35 -1.52 -9.99
C SER A 88 -0.14 -1.37 -11.45
N VAL A 89 0.57 -0.62 -12.28
CA VAL A 89 0.24 -0.39 -13.70
C VAL A 89 1.32 -0.90 -14.66
N ASP A 90 2.49 -1.27 -14.14
CA ASP A 90 3.59 -1.82 -14.91
C ASP A 90 3.33 -3.28 -15.24
N LEU A 91 3.10 -3.60 -16.51
CA LEU A 91 2.88 -4.98 -16.96
C LEU A 91 4.20 -5.74 -17.16
N GLY A 92 5.25 -5.02 -17.54
CA GLY A 92 6.55 -5.60 -17.84
C GLY A 92 7.17 -6.32 -16.65
N HIS A 93 7.10 -5.71 -15.46
CA HIS A 93 7.72 -6.28 -14.28
C HIS A 93 7.10 -7.62 -13.85
N PHE A 94 5.81 -7.85 -14.07
CA PHE A 94 5.17 -9.14 -13.75
C PHE A 94 5.83 -10.30 -14.52
N ALA A 95 6.17 -10.09 -15.78
CA ALA A 95 6.79 -11.12 -16.58
C ALA A 95 8.30 -11.27 -16.29
N TRP A 96 9.04 -10.15 -16.27
CA TRP A 96 10.49 -10.15 -16.21
C TRP A 96 11.07 -10.30 -14.80
N VAL A 97 10.45 -9.66 -13.82
CA VAL A 97 10.93 -9.70 -12.43
C VAL A 97 10.32 -10.87 -11.68
N ARG A 98 9.00 -11.10 -11.83
CA ARG A 98 8.25 -12.09 -11.05
C ARG A 98 8.02 -13.41 -11.78
N GLY A 99 8.41 -13.51 -13.06
CA GLY A 99 8.24 -14.72 -13.85
C GLY A 99 6.79 -15.12 -14.14
N TYR A 100 5.85 -14.16 -14.03
CA TYR A 100 4.45 -14.40 -14.37
C TYR A 100 4.29 -14.63 -15.87
N ARG A 101 3.34 -15.47 -16.25
CA ARG A 101 3.01 -15.79 -17.65
C ARG A 101 1.64 -15.28 -18.01
N ALA A 102 1.36 -15.17 -19.32
CA ALA A 102 0.07 -14.77 -19.86
C ALA A 102 -0.49 -13.49 -19.19
N VAL A 103 0.38 -12.55 -18.88
CA VAL A 103 -0.02 -11.27 -18.28
C VAL A 103 -0.86 -10.50 -19.28
N ARG A 104 -2.09 -10.17 -18.90
CA ARG A 104 -3.01 -9.42 -19.75
C ARG A 104 -3.85 -8.46 -18.92
N ARG A 105 -4.12 -7.29 -19.47
CA ARG A 105 -5.00 -6.30 -18.86
C ARG A 105 -6.45 -6.71 -19.08
N LEU A 106 -7.23 -6.70 -18.00
CA LEU A 106 -8.68 -6.93 -18.03
C LEU A 106 -9.46 -5.63 -18.09
N ARG A 107 -8.91 -4.56 -17.50
CA ARG A 107 -9.49 -3.23 -17.48
C ARG A 107 -8.40 -2.19 -17.67
N ASP A 108 -8.68 -1.18 -18.49
CA ASP A 108 -7.81 -0.02 -18.63
C ASP A 108 -7.78 0.80 -17.34
N VAL A 109 -6.67 1.53 -17.12
CA VAL A 109 -6.55 2.43 -16.00
C VAL A 109 -7.69 3.45 -16.03
N GLN A 110 -8.47 3.46 -14.98
CA GLN A 110 -9.51 4.44 -14.70
C GLN A 110 -9.00 5.38 -13.59
N VAL A 111 -9.30 6.65 -13.72
CA VAL A 111 -8.88 7.71 -12.80
C VAL A 111 -10.09 8.55 -12.44
N ASP A 112 -10.28 8.78 -11.15
CA ASP A 112 -11.28 9.69 -10.60
C ASP A 112 -10.67 10.43 -9.39
N GLY A 113 -10.25 11.67 -9.60
CA GLY A 113 -9.52 12.46 -8.59
C GLY A 113 -8.32 11.71 -8.03
N SER A 114 -8.31 11.49 -6.71
CA SER A 114 -7.26 10.78 -5.98
C SER A 114 -7.30 9.25 -6.14
N TYR A 115 -8.32 8.72 -6.80
CA TYR A 115 -8.51 7.29 -7.01
C TYR A 115 -8.01 6.84 -8.39
N LEU A 116 -7.35 5.69 -8.43
CA LEU A 116 -6.96 4.99 -9.65
C LEU A 116 -7.30 3.50 -9.52
N ASN A 117 -7.90 2.95 -10.57
CA ASN A 117 -8.25 1.53 -10.65
C ASN A 117 -7.73 0.91 -11.93
N THR A 118 -7.31 -0.36 -11.84
CA THR A 118 -6.93 -1.19 -12.99
C THR A 118 -7.12 -2.66 -12.64
N ALA A 119 -7.21 -3.53 -13.65
CA ALA A 119 -7.37 -4.97 -13.44
C ALA A 119 -6.55 -5.78 -14.44
N PHE A 120 -5.93 -6.86 -13.94
CA PHE A 120 -5.07 -7.76 -14.70
C PHE A 120 -5.43 -9.21 -14.45
N ALA A 121 -5.07 -10.07 -15.40
CA ALA A 121 -4.97 -11.51 -15.19
C ALA A 121 -3.56 -11.96 -15.54
N ALA A 122 -3.09 -12.98 -14.82
CA ALA A 122 -1.78 -13.57 -15.05
C ALA A 122 -1.73 -15.00 -14.50
N GLN A 123 -0.75 -15.75 -14.95
CA GLN A 123 -0.39 -17.06 -14.40
C GLN A 123 0.84 -16.92 -13.51
N ARG A 124 0.67 -17.15 -12.21
CA ARG A 124 1.76 -17.09 -11.24
C ARG A 124 2.39 -18.48 -11.06
N PRO A 125 3.72 -18.61 -11.24
CA PRO A 125 4.40 -19.85 -10.96
C PRO A 125 4.51 -20.05 -9.44
N MET A 126 4.18 -21.25 -8.97
CA MET A 126 4.36 -21.65 -7.58
C MET A 126 5.06 -23.00 -7.50
N PRO A 127 6.08 -23.15 -6.64
CA PRO A 127 6.69 -24.45 -6.41
C PRO A 127 5.70 -25.35 -5.63
N LEU A 128 5.35 -26.47 -6.19
CA LEU A 128 4.51 -27.46 -5.55
C LEU A 128 5.06 -28.87 -5.83
N ILE A 129 5.38 -29.61 -4.75
CA ILE A 129 5.81 -31.02 -4.82
C ILE A 129 6.93 -31.23 -5.86
N GLY A 130 7.99 -30.40 -5.81
CA GLY A 130 9.15 -30.50 -6.72
C GLY A 130 8.86 -30.12 -8.19
N ARG A 131 7.69 -29.57 -8.48
CA ARG A 131 7.27 -29.11 -9.81
C ARG A 131 6.78 -27.68 -9.75
N TRP A 132 7.02 -26.94 -10.83
CA TRP A 132 6.44 -25.60 -11.00
C TRP A 132 5.02 -25.75 -11.56
N VAL A 133 4.04 -25.35 -10.77
CA VAL A 133 2.63 -25.29 -11.16
C VAL A 133 2.26 -23.83 -11.35
N HIS A 134 1.46 -23.55 -12.36
CA HIS A 134 0.97 -22.21 -12.64
C HIS A 134 -0.49 -22.12 -12.21
N PHE A 135 -0.80 -21.08 -11.46
CA PHE A 135 -2.18 -20.76 -11.07
C PHE A 135 -2.64 -19.51 -11.78
N ASP A 136 -3.89 -19.52 -12.23
CA ASP A 136 -4.53 -18.36 -12.83
C ASP A 136 -5.00 -17.40 -11.74
N PHE A 137 -4.55 -16.15 -11.81
CA PHE A 137 -4.90 -15.07 -10.91
C PHE A 137 -5.58 -13.95 -11.66
N GLN A 138 -6.55 -13.34 -11.00
CA GLN A 138 -7.09 -12.05 -11.39
C GLN A 138 -6.82 -11.05 -10.27
N PHE A 139 -6.34 -9.87 -10.63
CA PHE A 139 -6.01 -8.79 -9.72
C PHE A 139 -6.84 -7.57 -10.10
N GLU A 140 -7.52 -6.99 -9.13
CA GLU A 140 -8.11 -5.67 -9.28
C GLU A 140 -7.44 -4.75 -8.26
N THR A 141 -6.78 -3.69 -8.74
CA THR A 141 -5.99 -2.79 -7.91
C THR A 141 -6.73 -1.49 -7.71
N HIS A 142 -6.87 -1.08 -6.47
CA HIS A 142 -7.50 0.15 -6.00
C HIS A 142 -6.42 1.00 -5.31
N ILE A 143 -6.12 2.15 -5.88
CA ILE A 143 -5.09 3.07 -5.38
C ILE A 143 -5.76 4.36 -4.95
N HIS A 144 -5.45 4.84 -3.75
CA HIS A 144 -5.88 6.13 -3.22
C HIS A 144 -4.64 6.93 -2.79
N GLY A 145 -4.32 7.96 -3.57
CA GLY A 145 -3.06 8.69 -3.39
C GLY A 145 -1.83 7.81 -3.62
N LEU A 146 -0.66 8.25 -3.16
CA LEU A 146 0.60 7.51 -3.33
C LEU A 146 0.89 6.52 -2.18
N GLY A 147 0.15 6.62 -1.07
CA GLY A 147 0.41 5.86 0.15
C GLY A 147 -0.50 4.65 0.39
N TYR A 148 -1.54 4.46 -0.40
CA TYR A 148 -2.51 3.40 -0.19
C TYR A 148 -2.83 2.67 -1.49
N SER A 149 -2.47 1.41 -1.54
CA SER A 149 -2.88 0.48 -2.62
C SER A 149 -3.48 -0.77 -2.01
N MET A 150 -4.67 -1.15 -2.47
CA MET A 150 -5.33 -2.41 -2.14
C MET A 150 -5.52 -3.21 -3.43
N VAL A 151 -5.21 -4.49 -3.39
CA VAL A 151 -5.36 -5.42 -4.52
C VAL A 151 -6.34 -6.51 -4.12
N GLU A 152 -7.47 -6.57 -4.77
CA GLU A 152 -8.36 -7.72 -4.68
C GLU A 152 -7.84 -8.83 -5.61
N VAL A 153 -7.60 -9.99 -5.04
CA VAL A 153 -7.06 -11.17 -5.75
C VAL A 153 -8.10 -12.28 -5.77
N ARG A 154 -8.27 -12.88 -6.92
CA ARG A 154 -9.02 -14.13 -7.10
C ARG A 154 -8.11 -15.20 -7.67
N VAL A 155 -8.02 -16.33 -6.97
CA VAL A 155 -7.26 -17.49 -7.41
C VAL A 155 -8.23 -18.48 -8.05
N GLN A 156 -8.12 -18.64 -9.36
CA GLN A 156 -9.01 -19.56 -10.07
C GLN A 156 -8.72 -21.02 -9.68
N GLY A 157 -9.76 -21.80 -9.52
CA GLY A 157 -9.67 -23.20 -9.13
C GLY A 157 -9.59 -23.48 -7.62
N PHE A 158 -9.40 -22.44 -6.79
CA PHE A 158 -9.37 -22.57 -5.32
C PHE A 158 -10.49 -21.82 -4.61
N ASP A 159 -11.28 -21.04 -5.33
CA ASP A 159 -12.34 -20.17 -4.80
C ASP A 159 -11.89 -19.33 -3.58
N ILE A 160 -10.63 -18.90 -3.62
CA ILE A 160 -10.04 -18.02 -2.62
C ILE A 160 -10.07 -16.60 -3.14
N ARG A 161 -10.65 -15.70 -2.34
CA ARG A 161 -10.51 -14.26 -2.53
C ARG A 161 -9.62 -13.69 -1.44
N ALA A 162 -8.73 -12.81 -1.84
CA ALA A 162 -7.82 -12.14 -0.93
C ALA A 162 -7.82 -10.63 -1.18
N ARG A 163 -7.55 -9.87 -0.13
CA ARG A 163 -7.19 -8.46 -0.18
C ARG A 163 -5.76 -8.31 0.28
N LEU A 164 -4.96 -7.73 -0.56
CA LEU A 164 -3.55 -7.47 -0.29
C LEU A 164 -3.34 -5.96 -0.27
N TRP A 165 -2.62 -5.45 0.72
CA TRP A 165 -2.29 -4.03 0.79
C TRP A 165 -0.81 -3.80 0.63
N VAL A 166 -0.47 -2.74 -0.08
CA VAL A 166 0.88 -2.21 -0.25
C VAL A 166 0.83 -0.74 0.17
N LEU A 167 1.42 -0.45 1.32
CA LEU A 167 1.28 0.83 2.01
C LEU A 167 2.67 1.45 2.25
N PRO A 168 3.20 2.21 1.30
CA PRO A 168 4.46 2.90 1.48
C PRO A 168 4.27 4.17 2.31
N SER A 169 4.92 4.24 3.46
CA SER A 169 4.94 5.42 4.32
C SER A 169 6.32 6.06 4.31
N PRO A 170 6.49 7.32 3.90
CA PRO A 170 7.77 8.00 3.97
C PRO A 170 8.32 8.02 5.40
N ILE A 171 9.63 7.73 5.55
CA ILE A 171 10.37 7.92 6.80
C ILE A 171 11.14 9.23 6.72
N ASP A 172 11.76 9.45 5.57
CA ASP A 172 12.55 10.63 5.23
C ASP A 172 12.53 10.84 3.71
N GLY A 173 13.40 11.71 3.19
CA GLY A 173 13.46 11.97 1.74
C GLY A 173 13.99 10.81 0.89
N GLU A 174 14.53 9.76 1.49
CA GLU A 174 15.23 8.67 0.79
C GLU A 174 14.63 7.28 1.08
N ARG A 175 13.94 7.10 2.21
CA ARG A 175 13.46 5.80 2.69
C ARG A 175 11.97 5.78 2.96
N ILE A 176 11.39 4.62 2.78
CA ILE A 176 10.01 4.31 3.14
C ILE A 176 9.94 3.14 4.12
N ALA A 177 8.94 3.16 4.99
CA ALA A 177 8.44 1.98 5.65
C ALA A 177 7.34 1.38 4.75
N LEU A 178 7.64 0.26 4.12
CA LEU A 178 6.69 -0.47 3.29
C LEU A 178 5.93 -1.46 4.18
N TYR A 179 4.65 -1.21 4.41
CA TYR A 179 3.77 -2.15 5.09
C TYR A 179 3.03 -2.98 4.04
N LEU A 180 3.13 -4.28 4.18
CA LEU A 180 2.35 -5.25 3.43
C LEU A 180 1.31 -5.85 4.36
N ALA A 181 0.07 -5.99 3.88
CA ALA A 181 -0.97 -6.67 4.64
C ALA A 181 -1.76 -7.62 3.76
N ALA A 182 -2.34 -8.65 4.37
CA ALA A 182 -3.18 -9.63 3.68
C ALA A 182 -4.38 -10.01 4.55
N SER A 183 -5.52 -10.15 3.91
CA SER A 183 -6.77 -10.66 4.46
C SER A 183 -7.41 -11.60 3.44
N ASP A 184 -8.17 -12.57 3.88
CA ASP A 184 -8.87 -13.54 3.04
C ASP A 184 -10.34 -13.66 3.48
N ASP A 185 -11.18 -14.18 2.61
CA ASP A 185 -12.61 -14.36 2.87
C ASP A 185 -12.95 -15.68 3.61
N GLY A 186 -11.95 -16.30 4.25
CA GLY A 186 -12.11 -17.55 5.00
C GLY A 186 -12.28 -18.78 4.11
N GLY A 187 -12.40 -18.58 2.79
CA GLY A 187 -12.39 -19.61 1.78
C GLY A 187 -13.39 -20.75 2.05
N ASP A 188 -14.69 -20.49 1.96
CA ASP A 188 -15.68 -21.59 2.01
C ASP A 188 -15.49 -22.57 0.84
N GLY A 189 -14.83 -22.12 -0.25
CA GLY A 189 -14.40 -22.89 -1.39
C GLY A 189 -13.09 -23.65 -1.24
N VAL A 190 -12.38 -23.51 -0.12
CA VAL A 190 -11.07 -24.14 0.08
C VAL A 190 -11.14 -25.66 -0.01
N HIS A 191 -10.06 -26.25 -0.50
CA HIS A 191 -9.94 -27.70 -0.68
C HIS A 191 -10.46 -28.48 0.54
N PRO A 192 -11.24 -29.55 0.38
CA PRO A 192 -11.95 -30.26 1.46
C PRO A 192 -11.11 -30.60 2.69
N TRP A 193 -9.83 -30.93 2.53
CA TRP A 193 -8.96 -31.26 3.66
C TRP A 193 -8.64 -30.06 4.57
N LEU A 194 -8.69 -28.82 4.06
CA LEU A 194 -8.53 -27.61 4.91
C LEU A 194 -9.80 -27.31 5.73
N ARG A 195 -10.96 -27.79 5.29
CA ARG A 195 -12.22 -27.61 6.03
C ARG A 195 -12.26 -28.33 7.37
N VAL A 196 -11.38 -29.33 7.56
CA VAL A 196 -11.24 -30.05 8.84
C VAL A 196 -10.65 -29.13 9.93
N LEU A 197 -9.94 -28.08 9.55
CA LEU A 197 -9.36 -27.12 10.50
C LEU A 197 -10.44 -26.15 11.01
N PRO A 198 -10.35 -25.75 12.30
CA PRO A 198 -11.16 -24.64 12.82
C PRO A 198 -11.01 -23.40 11.95
N SER A 199 -12.11 -22.67 11.71
CA SER A 199 -12.13 -21.52 10.79
C SER A 199 -11.08 -20.46 11.09
N ALA A 200 -10.85 -20.13 12.37
CA ALA A 200 -9.82 -19.19 12.80
C ALA A 200 -8.39 -19.64 12.44
N LEU A 201 -8.10 -20.94 12.62
CA LEU A 201 -6.77 -21.49 12.28
C LEU A 201 -6.59 -21.53 10.76
N ARG A 202 -7.61 -21.90 10.02
CA ARG A 202 -7.61 -21.89 8.56
C ARG A 202 -7.35 -20.49 8.01
N ALA A 203 -8.10 -19.48 8.45
CA ALA A 203 -7.91 -18.08 8.07
C ALA A 203 -6.50 -17.58 8.41
N ALA A 204 -5.97 -17.91 9.59
CA ALA A 204 -4.62 -17.54 9.98
C ALA A 204 -3.53 -18.17 9.07
N LEU A 205 -3.73 -19.41 8.65
CA LEU A 205 -2.80 -20.09 7.73
C LEU A 205 -2.86 -19.50 6.32
N ILE A 206 -4.06 -19.27 5.80
CA ILE A 206 -4.27 -18.67 4.47
C ILE A 206 -3.71 -17.25 4.45
N GLY A 207 -4.09 -16.40 5.40
CA GLY A 207 -3.63 -15.02 5.47
C GLY A 207 -2.11 -14.90 5.58
N ARG A 208 -1.46 -15.76 6.40
CA ARG A 208 0.02 -15.80 6.50
C ARG A 208 0.67 -16.29 5.21
N GLY A 209 0.09 -17.28 4.55
CA GLY A 209 0.56 -17.78 3.26
C GLY A 209 0.48 -16.72 2.16
N LEU A 210 -0.64 -15.98 2.11
CA LEU A 210 -0.83 -14.86 1.20
C LEU A 210 0.15 -13.72 1.47
N LEU A 211 0.34 -13.37 2.74
CA LEU A 211 1.30 -12.34 3.14
C LEU A 211 2.74 -12.74 2.80
N LEU A 212 3.10 -14.00 3.01
CA LEU A 212 4.42 -14.51 2.61
C LEU A 212 4.60 -14.44 1.10
N ALA A 213 3.60 -14.85 0.32
CA ALA A 213 3.63 -14.77 -1.13
C ALA A 213 3.78 -13.32 -1.63
N LEU A 214 3.02 -12.39 -1.04
CA LEU A 214 3.13 -10.97 -1.34
C LEU A 214 4.52 -10.41 -0.97
N ALA A 215 5.05 -10.80 0.19
CA ALA A 215 6.37 -10.35 0.64
C ALA A 215 7.52 -10.88 -0.24
N VAL A 216 7.41 -12.12 -0.72
CA VAL A 216 8.37 -12.69 -1.68
C VAL A 216 8.32 -11.95 -3.02
N ASP A 217 7.12 -11.67 -3.52
CA ASP A 217 6.95 -10.91 -4.75
C ASP A 217 7.50 -9.47 -4.63
N ALA A 218 7.17 -8.78 -3.54
CA ALA A 218 7.67 -7.42 -3.30
C ALA A 218 9.20 -7.37 -3.10
N ALA A 219 9.78 -8.38 -2.45
CA ALA A 219 11.22 -8.43 -2.23
C ALA A 219 12.04 -8.51 -3.52
N GLN A 220 11.47 -9.04 -4.60
CA GLN A 220 12.12 -9.08 -5.90
C GLN A 220 12.28 -7.69 -6.52
N ASP A 221 11.46 -6.74 -6.12
CA ASP A 221 11.51 -5.37 -6.61
C ASP A 221 12.46 -4.48 -5.78
N PHE A 222 12.88 -4.89 -4.57
CA PHE A 222 13.62 -4.03 -3.64
C PHE A 222 14.95 -3.53 -4.22
N ASP A 223 15.74 -4.42 -4.81
CA ASP A 223 17.02 -4.04 -5.42
C ASP A 223 16.82 -3.07 -6.59
N ILE A 224 15.73 -3.24 -7.33
CA ILE A 224 15.38 -2.35 -8.44
C ILE A 224 15.02 -0.98 -7.88
N TRP A 225 14.11 -0.90 -6.90
CA TRP A 225 13.68 0.37 -6.33
C TRP A 225 14.81 1.15 -5.64
N GLN A 226 15.71 0.45 -4.96
CA GLN A 226 16.85 1.06 -4.27
C GLN A 226 17.88 1.70 -5.22
N HIS A 227 17.96 1.23 -6.47
CA HIS A 227 18.92 1.71 -7.46
C HIS A 227 18.28 2.47 -8.62
N LYS A 228 16.95 2.47 -8.71
CA LYS A 228 16.19 3.13 -9.75
C LYS A 228 16.30 4.66 -9.61
N ARG A 229 16.50 5.34 -10.74
CA ARG A 229 16.40 6.79 -10.83
C ARG A 229 15.13 7.19 -11.54
N TYR A 230 14.44 8.18 -11.00
CA TYR A 230 13.27 8.75 -11.66
C TYR A 230 13.72 9.52 -12.90
N VAL A 231 13.22 9.11 -14.07
CA VAL A 231 13.46 9.76 -15.36
C VAL A 231 12.15 10.28 -15.90
N HIS A 232 12.13 11.56 -16.29
CA HIS A 232 10.95 12.17 -16.89
C HIS A 232 11.34 12.97 -18.14
N PRO A 233 10.66 12.77 -19.32
CA PRO A 233 9.66 11.73 -19.58
C PRO A 233 10.29 10.32 -19.58
N PRO A 234 9.51 9.28 -19.21
CA PRO A 234 10.02 7.91 -19.25
C PRO A 234 10.11 7.44 -20.71
N ALA A 235 11.16 6.67 -21.03
CA ALA A 235 11.23 5.94 -22.29
C ALA A 235 10.45 4.63 -22.15
N LEU A 236 9.25 4.55 -22.74
CA LEU A 236 8.35 3.41 -22.59
C LEU A 236 8.25 2.61 -23.88
N ALA A 237 8.29 1.30 -23.76
CA ALA A 237 7.99 0.35 -24.80
C ALA A 237 6.50 -0.06 -24.77
N GLN A 238 6.02 -0.67 -25.84
CA GLN A 238 4.61 -1.10 -25.94
C GLN A 238 4.19 -2.09 -24.85
N GLY A 239 5.14 -2.85 -24.26
CA GLY A 239 4.88 -3.84 -23.20
C GLY A 239 4.88 -3.31 -21.77
N ASP A 240 5.30 -2.06 -21.54
CA ASP A 240 5.48 -1.50 -20.19
C ASP A 240 4.17 -1.17 -19.48
N GLY A 241 3.06 -1.15 -20.20
CA GLY A 241 1.77 -0.78 -19.63
C GLY A 241 1.54 0.75 -19.60
N PRO A 242 0.50 1.21 -18.89
CA PRO A 242 0.07 2.61 -18.90
C PRO A 242 0.82 3.50 -17.88
N ILE A 243 2.14 3.33 -17.73
CA ILE A 243 2.99 4.08 -16.79
C ILE A 243 2.86 5.59 -17.01
N GLY A 244 2.81 6.06 -18.27
CA GLY A 244 2.64 7.48 -18.57
C GLY A 244 1.32 8.06 -18.02
N LYS A 245 0.22 7.29 -18.09
CA LYS A 245 -1.08 7.69 -17.54
C LYS A 245 -1.03 7.74 -16.00
N TYR A 246 -0.40 6.74 -15.37
CA TYR A 246 -0.18 6.73 -13.94
C TYR A 246 0.64 7.94 -13.49
N ARG A 247 1.76 8.24 -14.13
CA ARG A 247 2.62 9.39 -13.76
C ARG A 247 1.91 10.73 -13.94
N SER A 248 1.06 10.86 -14.95
CA SER A 248 0.22 12.06 -15.13
C SER A 248 -0.77 12.22 -13.98
N TRP A 249 -1.40 11.14 -13.53
CA TRP A 249 -2.28 11.12 -12.37
C TRP A 249 -1.53 11.39 -11.06
N ALA A 250 -0.35 10.81 -10.89
CA ALA A 250 0.45 10.94 -9.66
C ALA A 250 0.92 12.37 -9.39
N ARG A 251 1.06 13.21 -10.42
CA ARG A 251 1.52 14.61 -10.29
C ARG A 251 0.67 15.46 -9.34
N GLN A 252 -0.62 15.16 -9.21
CA GLN A 252 -1.53 15.92 -8.34
C GLN A 252 -1.15 15.84 -6.85
N PHE A 253 -0.37 14.83 -6.45
CA PHE A 253 0.03 14.62 -5.05
C PHE A 253 1.36 15.28 -4.69
N TYR A 254 1.97 16.00 -5.61
CA TYR A 254 3.18 16.78 -5.36
C TYR A 254 2.84 18.26 -5.28
N ALA A 255 3.49 18.93 -4.34
CA ALA A 255 3.44 20.38 -4.29
C ALA A 255 3.89 20.99 -5.61
N ALA A 256 3.23 22.06 -6.04
CA ALA A 256 3.75 22.88 -7.11
C ALA A 256 5.12 23.40 -6.68
N THR A 257 6.18 23.12 -7.45
CA THR A 257 7.49 23.71 -7.19
C THR A 257 7.32 25.23 -7.13
N PRO A 258 7.70 25.91 -6.02
CA PRO A 258 7.64 27.37 -5.98
C PRO A 258 8.39 27.92 -7.19
N ALA A 259 7.76 28.82 -7.93
CA ALA A 259 8.46 29.55 -9.00
C ALA A 259 9.67 30.20 -8.35
N VAL A 260 10.88 29.83 -8.80
CA VAL A 260 12.11 30.52 -8.38
C VAL A 260 11.92 31.99 -8.78
N PRO A 261 11.94 32.95 -7.85
CA PRO A 261 11.89 34.35 -8.22
C PRO A 261 13.08 34.66 -9.16
N ALA A 262 12.76 35.27 -10.29
CA ALA A 262 13.74 35.68 -11.28
C ALA A 262 14.72 36.74 -10.73
#